data_33c2a678169b5719ef59f2f9cc296cea
#
_entry.id   33c2a678169b5719ef59f2f9cc296cea
#
_cell.length_a   1.000
_cell.length_b   1.000
_cell.length_c   1.000
_cell.angle_alpha   90.00
_cell.angle_beta   90.00
_cell.angle_gamma   90.00
#
_symmetry.space_group_name_H-M   'P 1'
#
loop_
_entity.id
_entity.type
_entity.pdbx_description
1 polymer ?
#
loop_
_entity_poly.entity_id
_entity_poly.type
_entity_poly.pdbx_seq_one_letter_code
_entity_poly.pdbx_strand_id
1 'polypeptide(L)'
;MDFLGIADEEFIRQDVPMTKQEIRILSLVKARIAPDAVVYDIGAGTGSISIEAARLAPQGEVYAIERSNEGINLIRANAANFAASNIKIIQAEAPEGLADLPPADAVLIGGSGSRLSEILETVTPKLKEKGRLVLNCITVQTLMQCIEFMRKHSDTYVYEAIQVQVTRLQQVGTYDTAKANNPIYIVTCWKK
;
A
#
# COMPACT_ATOMS: atom_id res chain seq x y z
N MET A 1 -19.44 -12.97 3.93
CA MET A 1 -18.47 -13.21 2.84
C MET A 1 -17.71 -11.89 2.68
N ASP A 2 -16.43 -11.86 3.07
CA ASP A 2 -15.64 -10.64 3.03
C ASP A 2 -15.12 -10.42 1.62
N PHE A 3 -15.67 -9.43 0.93
CA PHE A 3 -15.19 -9.04 -0.40
C PHE A 3 -14.02 -8.08 -0.27
N LEU A 4 -13.09 -8.16 -1.21
CA LEU A 4 -12.07 -7.15 -1.45
C LEU A 4 -12.74 -5.89 -2.01
N GLY A 5 -12.26 -4.72 -1.61
CA GLY A 5 -12.76 -3.45 -2.13
C GLY A 5 -13.81 -2.80 -1.23
N ILE A 6 -13.47 -2.60 0.03
CA ILE A 6 -14.27 -1.78 0.96
C ILE A 6 -14.46 -0.39 0.36
N ALA A 7 -15.67 0.14 0.38
CA ALA A 7 -15.95 1.46 -0.15
C ALA A 7 -15.20 2.56 0.62
N ASP A 8 -14.77 3.61 -0.09
CA ASP A 8 -13.95 4.67 0.51
C ASP A 8 -14.66 5.39 1.66
N GLU A 9 -15.98 5.50 1.60
CA GLU A 9 -16.85 6.14 2.60
C GLU A 9 -17.01 5.34 3.90
N GLU A 10 -16.66 4.06 3.90
CA GLU A 10 -16.69 3.22 5.10
C GLU A 10 -15.47 3.44 6.01
N PHE A 11 -14.41 4.07 5.47
CA PHE A 11 -13.20 4.38 6.24
C PHE A 11 -13.30 5.72 6.94
N ILE A 12 -12.84 5.78 8.18
CA ILE A 12 -12.59 7.01 8.91
C ILE A 12 -11.28 7.60 8.36
N ARG A 13 -11.31 8.80 7.75
CA ARG A 13 -10.11 9.33 7.09
C ARG A 13 -9.70 10.75 7.47
N GLN A 14 -10.64 11.62 7.90
CA GLN A 14 -10.38 13.04 8.10
C GLN A 14 -9.69 13.68 6.86
N ASP A 15 -8.63 14.47 7.05
CA ASP A 15 -7.86 15.10 5.97
C ASP A 15 -6.64 14.28 5.52
N VAL A 16 -6.46 13.07 6.08
CA VAL A 16 -5.34 12.19 5.71
C VAL A 16 -5.60 11.59 4.33
N PRO A 17 -4.62 11.67 3.41
CA PRO A 17 -4.72 11.02 2.11
C PRO A 17 -4.98 9.52 2.24
N MET A 18 -5.88 9.01 1.41
CA MET A 18 -6.24 7.59 1.39
C MET A 18 -6.17 7.04 -0.03
N THR A 19 -5.57 5.87 -0.18
CA THR A 19 -5.57 5.14 -1.45
C THR A 19 -7.01 4.77 -1.82
N LYS A 20 -7.47 5.23 -2.98
CA LYS A 20 -8.83 5.03 -3.46
C LYS A 20 -9.12 3.57 -3.74
N GLN A 21 -10.38 3.19 -3.59
CA GLN A 21 -10.86 1.81 -3.69
C GLN A 21 -10.29 1.06 -4.90
N GLU A 22 -10.36 1.62 -6.09
CA GLU A 22 -9.91 0.96 -7.32
C GLU A 22 -8.40 0.72 -7.32
N ILE A 23 -7.62 1.68 -6.83
CA ILE A 23 -6.16 1.55 -6.72
C ILE A 23 -5.80 0.56 -5.63
N ARG A 24 -6.50 0.58 -4.50
CA ARG A 24 -6.31 -0.33 -3.37
C ARG A 24 -6.56 -1.78 -3.79
N ILE A 25 -7.68 -2.05 -4.47
CA ILE A 25 -8.00 -3.38 -5.02
C ILE A 25 -6.87 -3.87 -5.94
N LEU A 26 -6.46 -3.06 -6.90
CA LEU A 26 -5.42 -3.44 -7.85
C LEU A 26 -4.08 -3.69 -7.15
N SER A 27 -3.70 -2.85 -6.17
CA SER A 27 -2.46 -3.01 -5.41
C SER A 27 -2.46 -4.33 -4.64
N LEU A 28 -3.56 -4.66 -3.97
CA LEU A 28 -3.70 -5.89 -3.20
C LEU A 28 -3.71 -7.15 -4.08
N VAL A 29 -4.38 -7.10 -5.22
CA VAL A 29 -4.34 -8.20 -6.21
C VAL A 29 -2.91 -8.41 -6.73
N LYS A 30 -2.19 -7.33 -7.01
CA LYS A 30 -0.78 -7.39 -7.45
C LYS A 30 0.16 -7.91 -6.35
N ALA A 31 -0.14 -7.63 -5.08
CA ALA A 31 0.63 -8.10 -3.94
C ALA A 31 0.52 -9.62 -3.69
N ARG A 32 -0.51 -10.30 -4.23
CA ARG A 32 -0.74 -11.75 -4.10
C ARG A 32 -0.63 -12.25 -2.66
N ILE A 33 -1.35 -11.61 -1.76
CA ILE A 33 -1.30 -11.90 -0.33
C ILE A 33 -1.91 -13.28 -0.05
N ALA A 34 -1.13 -14.17 0.55
CA ALA A 34 -1.59 -15.47 1.02
C ALA A 34 -2.26 -15.36 2.41
N PRO A 35 -3.10 -16.33 2.82
CA PRO A 35 -3.82 -16.27 4.10
C PRO A 35 -2.91 -16.18 5.35
N ASP A 36 -1.69 -16.64 5.27
CA ASP A 36 -0.68 -16.65 6.34
C ASP A 36 0.47 -15.66 6.11
N ALA A 37 0.30 -14.73 5.15
CA ALA A 37 1.35 -13.81 4.73
C ALA A 37 1.74 -12.80 5.82
N VAL A 38 3.01 -12.47 5.85
CA VAL A 38 3.55 -11.29 6.52
C VAL A 38 3.58 -10.14 5.53
N VAL A 39 2.83 -9.08 5.82
CA VAL A 39 2.65 -7.93 4.93
C VAL A 39 3.15 -6.64 5.59
N TYR A 40 3.90 -5.82 4.85
CA TYR A 40 4.22 -4.45 5.26
C TYR A 40 3.37 -3.46 4.46
N ASP A 41 2.80 -2.48 5.13
CA ASP A 41 2.13 -1.31 4.55
C ASP A 41 2.90 -0.06 4.98
N ILE A 42 3.73 0.48 4.08
CA ILE A 42 4.65 1.59 4.36
C ILE A 42 4.01 2.91 3.90
N GLY A 43 3.87 3.84 4.84
CA GLY A 43 3.09 5.07 4.65
C GLY A 43 1.59 4.75 4.69
N ALA A 44 1.17 4.02 5.71
CA ALA A 44 -0.16 3.42 5.80
C ALA A 44 -1.31 4.45 5.86
N GLY A 45 -1.04 5.69 6.27
CA GLY A 45 -2.01 6.78 6.32
C GLY A 45 -3.25 6.42 7.15
N THR A 46 -4.39 6.26 6.48
CA THR A 46 -5.65 5.84 7.14
C THR A 46 -5.69 4.35 7.50
N GLY A 47 -4.72 3.56 7.03
CA GLY A 47 -4.71 2.10 7.18
C GLY A 47 -5.62 1.35 6.21
N SER A 48 -6.15 2.00 5.18
CA SER A 48 -7.10 1.35 4.27
C SER A 48 -6.52 0.14 3.54
N ILE A 49 -5.24 0.20 3.13
CA ILE A 49 -4.51 -0.95 2.57
C ILE A 49 -4.27 -2.00 3.66
N SER A 50 -3.81 -1.58 4.84
CA SER A 50 -3.56 -2.48 5.97
C SER A 50 -4.79 -3.30 6.37
N ILE A 51 -5.98 -2.67 6.42
CA ILE A 51 -7.25 -3.32 6.76
C ILE A 51 -7.59 -4.42 5.74
N GLU A 52 -7.56 -4.11 4.47
CA GLU A 52 -7.89 -5.11 3.44
C GLU A 52 -6.80 -6.19 3.31
N ALA A 53 -5.52 -5.84 3.52
CA ALA A 53 -4.45 -6.82 3.60
C ALA A 53 -4.63 -7.77 4.79
N ALA A 54 -5.05 -7.26 5.95
CA ALA A 54 -5.33 -8.05 7.14
C ALA A 54 -6.48 -9.06 6.94
N ARG A 55 -7.50 -8.67 6.16
CA ARG A 55 -8.60 -9.57 5.76
C ARG A 55 -8.15 -10.66 4.78
N LEU A 56 -7.20 -10.35 3.88
CA LEU A 56 -6.62 -11.33 2.97
C LEU A 56 -5.68 -12.30 3.68
N ALA A 57 -5.02 -11.86 4.76
CA ALA A 57 -4.10 -12.66 5.55
C ALA A 57 -4.62 -12.94 6.98
N PRO A 58 -5.75 -13.65 7.14
CA PRO A 58 -6.38 -13.83 8.47
C PRO A 58 -5.55 -14.68 9.43
N GLN A 59 -4.58 -15.42 8.94
CA GLN A 59 -3.63 -16.22 9.73
C GLN A 59 -2.22 -15.60 9.73
N GLY A 60 -2.05 -14.49 9.00
CA GLY A 60 -0.81 -13.74 8.88
C GLY A 60 -0.79 -12.49 9.74
N GLU A 61 0.17 -11.62 9.50
CA GLU A 61 0.35 -10.36 10.21
C GLU A 61 0.57 -9.20 9.22
N VAL A 62 -0.03 -8.06 9.51
CA VAL A 62 0.18 -6.82 8.76
C VAL A 62 0.90 -5.80 9.63
N TYR A 63 2.03 -5.31 9.17
CA TYR A 63 2.79 -4.25 9.82
C TYR A 63 2.46 -2.94 9.10
N ALA A 64 1.70 -2.07 9.77
CA ALA A 64 1.33 -0.76 9.29
C ALA A 64 2.31 0.29 9.82
N ILE A 65 3.15 0.84 8.94
CA ILE A 65 4.19 1.82 9.28
C ILE A 65 3.68 3.22 8.88
N GLU A 66 3.53 4.09 9.85
CA GLU A 66 3.04 5.45 9.65
C GLU A 66 3.76 6.41 10.60
N ARG A 67 4.15 7.59 10.11
CA ARG A 67 4.91 8.57 10.91
C ARG A 67 4.02 9.53 11.72
N SER A 68 2.85 9.87 11.19
CA SER A 68 1.99 10.89 11.78
C SER A 68 1.10 10.34 12.90
N ASN A 69 0.95 11.11 13.98
CA ASN A 69 0.02 10.76 15.06
C ASN A 69 -1.42 10.63 14.55
N GLU A 70 -1.81 11.47 13.60
CA GLU A 70 -3.16 11.45 13.02
C GLU A 70 -3.39 10.14 12.26
N GLY A 71 -2.46 9.72 11.39
CA GLY A 71 -2.53 8.45 10.68
C GLY A 71 -2.58 7.26 11.63
N ILE A 72 -1.73 7.24 12.66
CA ILE A 72 -1.74 6.18 13.70
C ILE A 72 -3.11 6.06 14.38
N ASN A 73 -3.73 7.20 14.73
CA ASN A 73 -5.06 7.20 15.34
C ASN A 73 -6.13 6.69 14.37
N LEU A 74 -6.04 7.05 13.09
CA LEU A 74 -6.94 6.57 12.05
C LEU A 74 -6.78 5.07 11.80
N ILE A 75 -5.54 4.56 11.74
CA ILE A 75 -5.30 3.12 11.62
C ILE A 75 -5.94 2.37 12.79
N ARG A 76 -5.76 2.83 14.03
CA ARG A 76 -6.39 2.21 15.21
C ARG A 76 -7.92 2.23 15.13
N ALA A 77 -8.50 3.37 14.77
CA ALA A 77 -9.94 3.52 14.67
C ALA A 77 -10.52 2.60 13.58
N ASN A 78 -9.90 2.57 12.39
CA ASN A 78 -10.32 1.71 11.30
C ASN A 78 -10.09 0.22 11.64
N ALA A 79 -8.97 -0.15 12.25
CA ALA A 79 -8.71 -1.52 12.69
C ALA A 79 -9.81 -2.03 13.66
N ALA A 80 -10.21 -1.19 14.59
CA ALA A 80 -11.31 -1.51 15.51
C ALA A 80 -12.65 -1.62 14.77
N ASN A 81 -12.96 -0.66 13.88
CA ASN A 81 -14.22 -0.63 13.10
C ASN A 81 -14.40 -1.89 12.23
N PHE A 82 -13.31 -2.38 11.63
CA PHE A 82 -13.30 -3.55 10.75
C PHE A 82 -12.90 -4.85 11.45
N ALA A 83 -12.72 -4.86 12.77
CA ALA A 83 -12.28 -6.00 13.57
C ALA A 83 -10.98 -6.65 13.06
N ALA A 84 -10.07 -5.85 12.48
CA ALA A 84 -8.78 -6.29 11.95
C ALA A 84 -7.74 -6.39 13.08
N SER A 85 -7.72 -7.48 13.83
CA SER A 85 -6.89 -7.66 15.02
C SER A 85 -5.44 -8.07 14.74
N ASN A 86 -5.12 -8.46 13.51
CA ASN A 86 -3.79 -8.92 13.09
C ASN A 86 -2.93 -7.79 12.48
N ILE A 87 -3.27 -6.52 12.76
CA ILE A 87 -2.48 -5.36 12.36
C ILE A 87 -1.59 -4.91 13.52
N LYS A 88 -0.29 -4.86 13.27
CA LYS A 88 0.73 -4.28 14.16
C LYS A 88 1.07 -2.88 13.68
N ILE A 89 0.76 -1.87 14.48
CA ILE A 89 0.96 -0.47 14.13
C ILE A 89 2.31 0.00 14.64
N ILE A 90 3.14 0.52 13.73
CA ILE A 90 4.48 1.04 14.02
C ILE A 90 4.51 2.52 13.70
N GLN A 91 4.71 3.33 14.74
CA GLN A 91 4.89 4.76 14.55
C GLN A 91 6.35 5.05 14.24
N ALA A 92 6.66 5.22 12.97
CA ALA A 92 8.00 5.52 12.49
C ALA A 92 7.94 6.19 11.10
N GLU A 93 8.99 6.94 10.77
CA GLU A 93 9.23 7.39 9.41
C GLU A 93 10.15 6.39 8.72
N ALA A 94 9.60 5.59 7.80
CA ALA A 94 10.38 4.58 7.09
C ALA A 94 11.62 5.19 6.40
N PRO A 95 12.79 4.48 6.41
CA PRO A 95 12.98 3.07 6.77
C PRO A 95 13.07 2.77 8.27
N GLU A 96 13.07 3.76 9.16
CA GLU A 96 13.02 3.50 10.60
C GLU A 96 11.81 2.62 10.93
N GLY A 97 12.00 1.73 11.93
CA GLY A 97 10.97 0.76 12.32
C GLY A 97 10.88 -0.49 11.43
N LEU A 98 11.65 -0.58 10.35
CA LEU A 98 11.66 -1.76 9.48
C LEU A 98 12.71 -2.81 9.88
N ALA A 99 13.78 -2.40 10.59
CA ALA A 99 14.97 -3.23 10.83
C ALA A 99 14.63 -4.56 11.53
N ASP A 100 13.78 -4.52 12.56
CA ASP A 100 13.47 -5.66 13.41
C ASP A 100 12.24 -6.47 12.97
N LEU A 101 11.62 -6.10 11.84
CA LEU A 101 10.44 -6.82 11.34
C LEU A 101 10.83 -8.18 10.75
N PRO A 102 9.95 -9.20 10.83
CA PRO A 102 10.18 -10.50 10.23
C PRO A 102 10.23 -10.43 8.70
N PRO A 103 10.80 -11.42 8.00
CA PRO A 103 10.78 -11.46 6.54
C PRO A 103 9.34 -11.36 5.98
N ALA A 104 9.15 -10.50 4.97
CA ALA A 104 7.84 -10.21 4.38
C ALA A 104 7.56 -11.04 3.13
N ASP A 105 6.30 -11.45 2.96
CA ASP A 105 5.76 -12.03 1.74
C ASP A 105 5.33 -10.95 0.75
N ALA A 106 4.79 -9.84 1.27
CA ALA A 106 4.40 -8.70 0.48
C ALA A 106 4.74 -7.37 1.19
N VAL A 107 5.18 -6.39 0.40
CA VAL A 107 5.43 -5.02 0.85
C VAL A 107 4.66 -4.06 -0.05
N LEU A 108 3.78 -3.24 0.53
CA LEU A 108 3.08 -2.18 -0.16
C LEU A 108 3.65 -0.84 0.29
N ILE A 109 3.90 0.07 -0.67
CA ILE A 109 4.42 1.41 -0.39
C ILE A 109 3.44 2.44 -0.96
N GLY A 110 2.70 3.10 -0.06
CA GLY A 110 1.77 4.18 -0.39
C GLY A 110 2.37 5.58 -0.23
N GLY A 111 3.37 5.71 0.64
CA GLY A 111 4.09 6.95 0.90
C GLY A 111 5.51 6.69 1.36
N SER A 112 6.49 7.40 0.78
CA SER A 112 7.92 7.18 1.06
C SER A 112 8.62 8.36 1.75
N GLY A 113 7.93 9.50 1.97
CA GLY A 113 8.52 10.67 2.61
C GLY A 113 9.81 11.18 1.94
N SER A 114 9.94 11.03 0.61
CA SER A 114 11.14 11.32 -0.18
C SER A 114 12.34 10.39 0.07
N ARG A 115 12.17 9.31 0.83
CA ARG A 115 13.22 8.34 1.20
C ARG A 115 13.05 6.98 0.50
N LEU A 116 12.47 6.96 -0.70
CA LEU A 116 12.13 5.72 -1.40
C LEU A 116 13.35 4.79 -1.58
N SER A 117 14.50 5.31 -1.98
CA SER A 117 15.70 4.48 -2.19
C SER A 117 16.15 3.79 -0.90
N GLU A 118 16.18 4.50 0.22
CA GLU A 118 16.55 3.93 1.53
C GLU A 118 15.56 2.86 1.98
N ILE A 119 14.26 3.10 1.75
CA ILE A 119 13.20 2.12 2.03
C ILE A 119 13.42 0.85 1.19
N LEU A 120 13.65 1.00 -0.12
CA LEU A 120 13.88 -0.12 -1.01
C LEU A 120 15.13 -0.93 -0.66
N GLU A 121 16.24 -0.26 -0.32
CA GLU A 121 17.46 -0.92 0.19
C GLU A 121 17.17 -1.73 1.46
N THR A 122 16.36 -1.17 2.38
CA THR A 122 16.04 -1.82 3.66
C THR A 122 15.10 -3.01 3.49
N VAL A 123 14.10 -2.93 2.61
CA VAL A 123 13.11 -4.01 2.43
C VAL A 123 13.62 -5.13 1.51
N THR A 124 14.57 -4.86 0.61
CA THR A 124 15.11 -5.85 -0.32
C THR A 124 15.62 -7.13 0.35
N PRO A 125 16.48 -7.07 1.40
CA PRO A 125 16.93 -8.28 2.10
C PRO A 125 15.81 -8.96 2.91
N LYS A 126 14.77 -8.22 3.30
CA LYS A 126 13.64 -8.73 4.08
C LYS A 126 12.54 -9.35 3.24
N LEU A 127 12.44 -9.01 1.97
CA LEU A 127 11.47 -9.61 1.06
C LEU A 127 11.87 -11.06 0.78
N LYS A 128 10.97 -12.00 1.06
CA LYS A 128 11.18 -13.43 0.80
C LYS A 128 11.36 -13.70 -0.70
N GLU A 129 11.90 -14.84 -1.07
CA GLU A 129 11.91 -15.32 -2.45
C GLU A 129 10.47 -15.39 -2.99
N LYS A 130 10.27 -14.94 -4.24
CA LYS A 130 8.95 -14.79 -4.88
C LYS A 130 8.02 -13.76 -4.19
N GLY A 131 8.50 -13.12 -3.13
CA GLY A 131 7.77 -12.04 -2.44
C GLY A 131 7.45 -10.87 -3.38
N ARG A 132 6.41 -10.14 -3.06
CA ARG A 132 5.89 -9.04 -3.88
C ARG A 132 6.16 -7.68 -3.23
N LEU A 133 6.59 -6.73 -4.05
CA LEU A 133 6.71 -5.33 -3.68
C LEU A 133 5.81 -4.53 -4.63
N VAL A 134 4.87 -3.77 -4.07
CA VAL A 134 3.90 -2.97 -4.84
C VAL A 134 4.00 -1.52 -4.41
N LEU A 135 4.27 -0.63 -5.37
CA LEU A 135 4.37 0.81 -5.11
C LEU A 135 3.26 1.57 -5.85
N ASN A 136 2.62 2.47 -5.15
CA ASN A 136 1.66 3.43 -5.71
C ASN A 136 2.37 4.75 -5.94
N CYS A 137 2.79 5.01 -7.18
CA CYS A 137 3.52 6.21 -7.54
C CYS A 137 2.55 7.28 -8.06
N ILE A 138 2.37 8.35 -7.29
CA ILE A 138 1.53 9.50 -7.64
C ILE A 138 2.34 10.51 -8.47
N THR A 139 3.65 10.59 -8.24
CA THR A 139 4.55 11.53 -8.92
C THR A 139 5.47 10.81 -9.90
N VAL A 140 5.85 11.53 -10.96
CA VAL A 140 6.82 11.02 -11.95
C VAL A 140 8.18 10.77 -11.30
N GLN A 141 8.57 11.60 -10.32
CA GLN A 141 9.83 11.44 -9.59
C GLN A 141 9.87 10.11 -8.83
N THR A 142 8.80 9.76 -8.10
CA THR A 142 8.70 8.48 -7.40
C THR A 142 8.75 7.29 -8.36
N LEU A 143 8.05 7.40 -9.49
CA LEU A 143 8.07 6.38 -10.54
C LEU A 143 9.50 6.19 -11.09
N MET A 144 10.18 7.27 -11.42
CA MET A 144 11.54 7.20 -11.96
C MET A 144 12.52 6.59 -10.96
N GLN A 145 12.51 7.05 -9.70
CA GLN A 145 13.34 6.47 -8.64
C GLN A 145 13.11 4.97 -8.48
N CYS A 146 11.85 4.53 -8.51
CA CYS A 146 11.51 3.11 -8.45
C CYS A 146 12.08 2.34 -9.65
N ILE A 147 11.86 2.81 -10.88
CA ILE A 147 12.35 2.16 -12.09
C ILE A 147 13.88 2.09 -12.13
N GLU A 148 14.55 3.15 -11.75
CA GLU A 148 16.02 3.21 -11.67
C GLU A 148 16.55 2.20 -10.65
N PHE A 149 15.93 2.13 -9.47
CA PHE A 149 16.27 1.12 -8.46
C PHE A 149 16.11 -0.31 -9.00
N MET A 150 14.96 -0.61 -9.63
CA MET A 150 14.69 -1.96 -10.16
C MET A 150 15.66 -2.33 -11.29
N ARG A 151 16.04 -1.39 -12.14
CA ARG A 151 17.04 -1.62 -13.19
C ARG A 151 18.43 -1.88 -12.62
N LYS A 152 18.83 -1.14 -11.59
CA LYS A 152 20.10 -1.37 -10.88
C LYS A 152 20.15 -2.74 -10.18
N HIS A 153 18.99 -3.25 -9.75
CA HIS A 153 18.86 -4.55 -9.06
C HIS A 153 18.16 -5.59 -9.94
N SER A 154 18.46 -5.57 -11.26
CA SER A 154 17.85 -6.46 -12.25
C SER A 154 18.24 -7.95 -12.09
N ASP A 155 19.26 -8.25 -11.33
CA ASP A 155 19.64 -9.59 -10.89
C ASP A 155 18.67 -10.14 -9.81
N THR A 156 18.15 -9.26 -8.97
CA THR A 156 17.26 -9.57 -7.83
C THR A 156 15.80 -9.50 -8.19
N TYR A 157 15.40 -8.49 -8.99
CA TYR A 157 14.02 -8.19 -9.28
C TYR A 157 13.62 -8.35 -10.74
N VAL A 158 12.35 -8.72 -10.93
CA VAL A 158 11.58 -8.44 -12.15
C VAL A 158 10.49 -7.47 -11.79
N TYR A 159 10.14 -6.55 -12.69
CA TYR A 159 9.07 -5.58 -12.42
C TYR A 159 8.18 -5.36 -13.65
N GLU A 160 6.98 -4.92 -13.38
CA GLU A 160 6.05 -4.33 -14.35
C GLU A 160 5.48 -3.04 -13.79
N ALA A 161 5.04 -2.14 -14.65
CA ALA A 161 4.35 -0.91 -14.26
C ALA A 161 3.11 -0.71 -15.12
N ILE A 162 2.01 -0.35 -14.49
CA ILE A 162 0.77 0.03 -15.16
C ILE A 162 0.37 1.44 -14.74
N GLN A 163 -0.24 2.20 -15.64
CA GLN A 163 -0.93 3.44 -15.29
C GLN A 163 -2.42 3.15 -15.15
N VAL A 164 -3.01 3.66 -14.09
CA VAL A 164 -4.44 3.56 -13.82
C VAL A 164 -5.04 4.96 -13.78
N GLN A 165 -6.03 5.20 -14.64
CA GLN A 165 -6.84 6.41 -14.67
C GLN A 165 -8.27 6.05 -14.32
N VAL A 166 -8.79 6.64 -13.24
CA VAL A 166 -10.18 6.45 -12.80
C VAL A 166 -10.96 7.73 -13.04
N THR A 167 -12.07 7.61 -13.73
CA THR A 167 -13.03 8.70 -13.93
C THR A 167 -14.39 8.23 -13.45
N ARG A 168 -15.00 8.96 -12.53
CA ARG A 168 -16.34 8.65 -12.00
C ARG A 168 -17.36 9.60 -12.60
N LEU A 169 -18.53 9.07 -12.97
CA LEU A 169 -19.67 9.92 -13.31
C LEU A 169 -20.36 10.37 -12.02
N GLN A 170 -20.69 11.65 -11.97
CA GLN A 170 -21.38 12.26 -10.84
C GLN A 170 -22.56 13.08 -11.38
N GLN A 171 -23.73 12.82 -10.86
CA GLN A 171 -24.92 13.60 -11.20
C GLN A 171 -24.85 14.99 -10.56
N VAL A 172 -25.02 16.02 -11.38
CA VAL A 172 -25.10 17.42 -10.95
C VAL A 172 -26.36 18.02 -11.58
N GLY A 173 -27.41 18.16 -10.78
CA GLY A 173 -28.74 18.52 -11.29
C GLY A 173 -29.29 17.46 -12.24
N THR A 174 -29.55 17.83 -13.50
CA THR A 174 -30.06 16.93 -14.55
C THR A 174 -28.97 16.36 -15.46
N TYR A 175 -27.68 16.65 -15.20
CA TYR A 175 -26.56 16.25 -16.03
C TYR A 175 -25.65 15.27 -15.28
N ASP A 176 -25.02 14.36 -16.02
CA ASP A 176 -23.93 13.52 -15.53
C ASP A 176 -22.60 14.12 -15.95
N THR A 177 -21.75 14.42 -14.97
CA THR A 177 -20.42 15.00 -15.19
C THR A 177 -19.33 13.99 -14.88
N ALA A 178 -18.25 14.02 -15.66
CA ALA A 178 -17.09 13.19 -15.46
C ALA A 178 -16.09 13.87 -14.49
N LYS A 179 -15.78 13.23 -13.36
CA LYS A 179 -14.76 13.66 -12.42
C LYS A 179 -13.58 12.69 -12.45
N ALA A 180 -12.49 13.11 -13.08
CA ALA A 180 -11.26 12.33 -13.16
C ALA A 180 -10.44 12.47 -11.88
N ASN A 181 -9.93 11.34 -11.36
CA ASN A 181 -8.86 11.33 -10.38
C ASN A 181 -7.50 11.52 -11.08
N ASN A 182 -6.48 11.91 -10.35
CA ASN A 182 -5.13 11.91 -10.90
C ASN A 182 -4.72 10.48 -11.29
N PRO A 183 -4.04 10.30 -12.45
CA PRO A 183 -3.51 9.00 -12.80
C PRO A 183 -2.46 8.54 -11.79
N ILE A 184 -2.45 7.25 -11.51
CA ILE A 184 -1.49 6.63 -10.58
C ILE A 184 -0.76 5.53 -11.33
N TYR A 185 0.56 5.42 -11.13
CA TYR A 185 1.33 4.27 -11.59
C TYR A 185 1.44 3.26 -10.46
N ILE A 186 1.05 2.02 -10.76
CA ILE A 186 1.26 0.87 -9.86
C ILE A 186 2.45 0.10 -10.42
N VAL A 187 3.55 0.12 -9.69
CA VAL A 187 4.74 -0.67 -10.01
C VAL A 187 4.71 -1.92 -9.15
N THR A 188 4.72 -3.07 -9.81
CA THR A 188 4.76 -4.38 -9.15
C THR A 188 6.11 -5.01 -9.40
N CYS A 189 6.81 -5.35 -8.35
CA CYS A 189 8.10 -6.03 -8.40
C CYS A 189 8.00 -7.37 -7.69
N TRP A 190 8.74 -8.36 -8.17
CA TRP A 190 8.86 -9.63 -7.47
C TRP A 190 10.31 -10.09 -7.45
N LYS A 191 10.68 -10.64 -6.30
CA LYS A 191 12.02 -11.21 -6.11
C LYS A 191 12.13 -12.51 -6.87
N LYS A 192 13.24 -12.68 -7.55
CA LYS A 192 13.55 -13.91 -8.34
C LYS A 192 13.76 -15.12 -7.43
#